data_3886a2a12cf159dbbc7f683f36562cc3
#
_entry.id   3886a2a12cf159dbbc7f683f36562cc3
#
_cell.length_a   1.000
_cell.length_b   1.000
_cell.length_c   1.000
_cell.angle_alpha   90.00
_cell.angle_beta   90.00
_cell.angle_gamma   90.00
#
_symmetry.space_group_name_H-M   'P 1'
#
loop_
_entity.id
_entity.type
_entity.pdbx_description
1 polymer ?
#
loop_
_entity_poly.entity_id
_entity_poly.type
_entity_poly.pdbx_seq_one_letter_code
_entity_poly.pdbx_strand_id
1 'polypeptide(L)'
;NEVHYQREYFASYPAKAIFVLLTADKPVMDFTISFISQLCLAVSAEDGALQVTGRCPEHVDPSYLPEREGSVVQGTKGMQVNAEFRVVSCDGQVREEGEMLHVSGASRCLLMISAMRQPVLPDNMDYEALKAAHIQDYRSIYDKVELYLGEQKDLPTEERLELLKKGEEDNGLYGLFFQYGRYLLIASSREGSLPANLQGIWSWELRAPWSSNWTININTQMNYWHALSCNLEECLEPYIRFVERVSEEGKKTAAVNYHCRGSVAHHNVDYWGNTSPVGVPQGEKAGEDGCVNWAFWPMGGAWLTQEIFRAYEYSGDEEYLKNTAAPIIREAALFLNDWLVEYQGEWVTCPSTSPENQFRLPDGQITGLT
;
A
#
# COMPACT_ATOMS: atom_id res chain seq x y z
N ASN A 1 -44.70 -10.13 -5.73
CA ASN A 1 -44.23 -8.75 -6.03
C ASN A 1 -42.74 -8.69 -5.76
N GLU A 2 -41.94 -8.83 -6.83
CA GLU A 2 -40.50 -8.68 -6.73
C GLU A 2 -40.14 -7.23 -6.33
N VAL A 3 -39.08 -7.09 -5.54
CA VAL A 3 -38.47 -5.82 -5.18
C VAL A 3 -37.09 -5.78 -5.82
N HIS A 4 -36.80 -4.72 -6.56
CA HIS A 4 -35.49 -4.52 -7.17
C HIS A 4 -34.60 -3.70 -6.24
N TYR A 5 -33.43 -4.23 -5.92
CA TYR A 5 -32.43 -3.57 -5.10
C TYR A 5 -31.22 -3.21 -5.96
N GLN A 6 -30.68 -2.00 -5.77
CA GLN A 6 -29.43 -1.59 -6.37
C GLN A 6 -28.48 -1.11 -5.28
N ARG A 7 -27.20 -1.40 -5.46
CA ARG A 7 -26.10 -0.96 -4.56
C ARG A 7 -25.00 -0.37 -5.41
N GLU A 8 -24.55 0.83 -5.07
CA GLU A 8 -23.41 1.47 -5.70
C GLU A 8 -22.36 1.77 -4.63
N TYR A 9 -21.09 1.53 -4.97
CA TYR A 9 -19.96 1.72 -4.07
C TYR A 9 -18.87 2.48 -4.81
N PHE A 10 -18.27 3.47 -4.18
CA PHE A 10 -17.04 4.09 -4.66
C PHE A 10 -16.20 4.66 -3.53
N ALA A 11 -14.86 4.61 -3.69
CA ALA A 11 -13.90 5.23 -2.81
C ALA A 11 -13.45 6.55 -3.43
N SER A 12 -13.82 7.67 -2.84
CA SER A 12 -13.53 9.01 -3.35
C SER A 12 -12.23 9.54 -2.78
N TYR A 13 -11.23 9.74 -3.63
CA TYR A 13 -10.00 10.42 -3.22
C TYR A 13 -10.25 11.88 -2.83
N PRO A 14 -11.04 12.69 -3.58
CA PRO A 14 -11.35 14.07 -3.17
C PRO A 14 -12.04 14.19 -1.81
N ALA A 15 -13.01 13.31 -1.53
CA ALA A 15 -13.75 13.32 -0.27
C ALA A 15 -13.04 12.56 0.88
N LYS A 16 -11.98 11.80 0.58
CA LYS A 16 -11.28 10.92 1.54
C LYS A 16 -12.22 9.96 2.29
N ALA A 17 -13.23 9.46 1.57
CA ALA A 17 -14.26 8.59 2.11
C ALA A 17 -14.76 7.57 1.08
N ILE A 18 -15.35 6.49 1.58
CA ILE A 18 -16.08 5.51 0.79
C ILE A 18 -17.57 5.85 0.90
N PHE A 19 -18.28 5.85 -0.21
CA PHE A 19 -19.70 6.01 -0.26
C PHE A 19 -20.41 4.74 -0.71
N VAL A 20 -21.55 4.46 -0.07
CA VAL A 20 -22.40 3.32 -0.39
C VAL A 20 -23.83 3.83 -0.54
N LEU A 21 -24.35 3.76 -1.75
CA LEU A 21 -25.76 4.05 -2.01
C LEU A 21 -26.55 2.76 -2.11
N LEU A 22 -27.55 2.61 -1.29
CA LEU A 22 -28.54 1.53 -1.30
C LEU A 22 -29.87 2.09 -1.77
N THR A 23 -30.46 1.45 -2.79
CA THR A 23 -31.81 1.81 -3.29
C THR A 23 -32.69 0.59 -3.50
N ALA A 24 -33.98 0.79 -3.35
CA ALA A 24 -35.02 -0.18 -3.69
C ALA A 24 -36.16 0.54 -4.40
N ASP A 25 -36.90 -0.16 -5.25
CA ASP A 25 -38.07 0.38 -5.96
C ASP A 25 -39.31 0.60 -5.06
N LYS A 26 -39.19 0.20 -3.78
CA LYS A 26 -40.20 0.35 -2.74
C LYS A 26 -39.58 0.65 -1.39
N PRO A 27 -40.26 1.35 -0.46
CA PRO A 27 -39.77 1.67 0.86
C PRO A 27 -39.82 0.46 1.81
N VAL A 28 -39.08 -0.59 1.50
CA VAL A 28 -39.12 -1.89 2.20
C VAL A 28 -37.72 -2.33 2.68
N MET A 29 -36.71 -1.46 2.56
CA MET A 29 -35.37 -1.80 3.08
C MET A 29 -35.39 -1.74 4.60
N ASP A 30 -35.11 -2.86 5.22
CA ASP A 30 -34.86 -3.02 6.65
C ASP A 30 -33.52 -3.71 6.83
N PHE A 31 -32.55 -3.02 7.45
CA PHE A 31 -31.22 -3.56 7.66
C PHE A 31 -30.51 -2.93 8.86
N THR A 32 -29.48 -3.58 9.32
CA THR A 32 -28.61 -3.14 10.41
C THR A 32 -27.23 -2.83 9.89
N ILE A 33 -26.66 -1.74 10.36
CA ILE A 33 -25.26 -1.36 10.16
C ILE A 33 -24.53 -1.70 11.46
N SER A 34 -23.50 -2.54 11.37
CA SER A 34 -22.63 -2.91 12.48
C SER A 34 -21.17 -2.93 12.00
N PHE A 35 -20.23 -2.86 12.93
CA PHE A 35 -18.81 -2.91 12.65
C PHE A 35 -18.17 -4.13 13.31
N ILE A 36 -17.36 -4.86 12.54
CA ILE A 36 -16.56 -5.99 13.01
C ILE A 36 -15.13 -5.78 12.59
N SER A 37 -14.18 -6.00 13.50
CA SER A 37 -12.75 -5.88 13.24
C SER A 37 -11.95 -6.94 13.98
N GLN A 38 -10.79 -7.30 13.46
CA GLN A 38 -9.78 -8.07 14.19
C GLN A 38 -9.04 -7.20 15.23
N LEU A 39 -9.09 -5.88 15.09
CA LEU A 39 -8.57 -4.94 16.08
C LEU A 39 -9.52 -4.80 17.25
N CYS A 40 -9.00 -4.64 18.46
CA CYS A 40 -9.78 -4.36 19.66
C CYS A 40 -10.21 -2.88 19.66
N LEU A 41 -11.34 -2.58 19.05
CA LEU A 41 -11.86 -1.23 18.90
C LEU A 41 -13.19 -1.09 19.65
N ALA A 42 -13.42 0.09 20.23
CA ALA A 42 -14.69 0.48 20.79
C ALA A 42 -15.59 1.06 19.71
N VAL A 43 -16.87 0.75 19.74
CA VAL A 43 -17.89 1.26 18.84
C VAL A 43 -18.97 1.94 19.66
N SER A 44 -19.44 3.11 19.23
CA SER A 44 -20.61 3.78 19.77
C SER A 44 -21.49 4.28 18.65
N ALA A 45 -22.81 4.21 18.81
CA ALA A 45 -23.76 4.80 17.88
C ALA A 45 -24.21 6.16 18.44
N GLU A 46 -24.00 7.23 17.66
CA GLU A 46 -24.34 8.60 18.04
C GLU A 46 -24.57 9.45 16.78
N ASP A 47 -25.60 10.29 16.79
CA ASP A 47 -25.94 11.23 15.70
C ASP A 47 -26.01 10.59 14.30
N GLY A 48 -26.61 9.39 14.22
CA GLY A 48 -26.76 8.63 12.97
C GLY A 48 -25.45 8.07 12.41
N ALA A 49 -24.43 7.94 13.26
CA ALA A 49 -23.15 7.35 12.89
C ALA A 49 -22.67 6.32 13.90
N LEU A 50 -21.88 5.34 13.43
CA LEU A 50 -21.02 4.53 14.29
C LEU A 50 -19.65 5.19 14.37
N GLN A 51 -19.26 5.57 15.57
CA GLN A 51 -17.92 6.04 15.89
C GLN A 51 -17.07 4.85 16.33
N VAL A 52 -15.98 4.62 15.63
CA VAL A 52 -15.05 3.51 15.91
C VAL A 52 -13.72 4.09 16.37
N THR A 53 -13.29 3.72 17.57
CA THR A 53 -12.07 4.25 18.17
C THR A 53 -11.27 3.15 18.87
N GLY A 54 -9.96 3.31 18.89
CA GLY A 54 -9.08 2.38 19.61
C GLY A 54 -7.64 2.48 19.16
N ARG A 55 -6.92 1.38 19.27
CA ARG A 55 -5.51 1.31 18.90
C ARG A 55 -5.20 0.02 18.16
N CYS A 56 -4.22 0.09 17.26
CA CYS A 56 -3.53 -1.10 16.77
C CYS A 56 -2.82 -1.82 17.91
N PRO A 57 -2.53 -3.12 17.79
CA PRO A 57 -1.64 -3.81 18.71
C PRO A 57 -0.30 -3.08 18.83
N GLU A 58 0.33 -3.15 20.00
CA GLU A 58 1.68 -2.61 20.19
C GLU A 58 2.77 -3.56 19.72
N HIS A 59 2.42 -4.85 19.52
CA HIS A 59 3.29 -5.86 18.94
C HIS A 59 2.47 -6.85 18.10
N VAL A 60 3.00 -7.23 16.95
CA VAL A 60 2.47 -8.30 16.09
C VAL A 60 3.66 -9.07 15.53
N ASP A 61 3.73 -10.37 15.83
CA ASP A 61 4.74 -11.26 15.23
C ASP A 61 4.53 -11.35 13.71
N PRO A 62 5.61 -11.39 12.92
CA PRO A 62 5.50 -11.63 11.48
C PRO A 62 4.72 -12.92 11.16
N SER A 63 3.98 -12.92 10.05
CA SER A 63 3.12 -14.05 9.68
C SER A 63 3.87 -15.35 9.36
N TYR A 64 5.16 -15.27 9.02
CA TYR A 64 6.00 -16.43 8.76
C TYR A 64 6.51 -17.14 10.04
N LEU A 65 6.34 -16.51 11.21
CA LEU A 65 6.57 -17.20 12.48
C LEU A 65 5.32 -18.00 12.90
N PRO A 66 5.48 -19.17 13.56
CA PRO A 66 4.34 -19.88 14.13
C PRO A 66 3.55 -19.00 15.08
N GLU A 67 2.23 -19.09 15.05
CA GLU A 67 1.38 -18.38 15.99
C GLU A 67 1.54 -18.98 17.40
N ARG A 68 1.74 -18.11 18.40
CA ARG A 68 1.96 -18.46 19.80
C ARG A 68 1.30 -17.43 20.72
N GLU A 69 1.21 -17.73 22.00
CA GLU A 69 0.81 -16.73 23.00
C GLU A 69 1.78 -15.54 22.94
N GLY A 70 1.22 -14.34 22.81
CA GLY A 70 2.01 -13.10 22.63
C GLY A 70 2.35 -12.74 21.18
N SER A 71 1.95 -13.54 20.18
CA SER A 71 2.13 -13.17 18.77
C SER A 71 1.39 -11.88 18.39
N VAL A 72 0.33 -11.54 19.11
CA VAL A 72 -0.37 -10.26 19.02
C VAL A 72 -0.55 -9.73 20.45
N VAL A 73 0.02 -8.57 20.75
CA VAL A 73 -0.09 -7.93 22.05
C VAL A 73 -0.85 -6.62 21.91
N GLN A 74 -2.06 -6.60 22.48
CA GLN A 74 -2.81 -5.35 22.64
C GLN A 74 -2.20 -4.55 23.79
N GLY A 75 -2.11 -3.23 23.60
CA GLY A 75 -1.52 -2.36 24.61
C GLY A 75 -1.92 -0.91 24.40
N THR A 76 -1.18 0.00 25.01
CA THR A 76 -1.46 1.43 24.96
C THR A 76 -0.56 2.22 23.99
N LYS A 77 0.46 1.57 23.42
CA LYS A 77 1.47 2.22 22.57
C LYS A 77 1.18 2.11 21.07
N GLY A 78 0.25 1.23 20.66
CA GLY A 78 -0.14 1.08 19.26
C GLY A 78 -0.72 2.37 18.67
N MET A 79 -0.63 2.52 17.35
CA MET A 79 -1.20 3.66 16.64
C MET A 79 -2.70 3.81 16.91
N GLN A 80 -3.14 5.03 17.06
CA GLN A 80 -4.55 5.33 17.26
C GLN A 80 -5.35 5.09 15.99
N VAL A 81 -6.49 4.42 16.11
CA VAL A 81 -7.45 4.16 15.04
C VAL A 81 -8.72 4.96 15.33
N ASN A 82 -9.21 5.65 14.30
CA ASN A 82 -10.51 6.31 14.33
C ASN A 82 -11.17 6.04 12.98
N ALA A 83 -12.45 5.68 13.01
CA ALA A 83 -13.27 5.57 11.79
C ALA A 83 -14.71 5.97 12.10
N GLU A 84 -15.42 6.42 11.08
CA GLU A 84 -16.83 6.79 11.16
C GLU A 84 -17.59 6.08 10.05
N PHE A 85 -18.74 5.51 10.38
CA PHE A 85 -19.72 4.93 9.46
C PHE A 85 -21.01 5.72 9.66
N ARG A 86 -21.31 6.63 8.75
CA ARG A 86 -22.42 7.58 8.90
C ARG A 86 -23.53 7.30 7.89
N VAL A 87 -24.77 7.35 8.35
CA VAL A 87 -25.94 7.52 7.47
C VAL A 87 -26.02 8.99 7.07
N VAL A 88 -25.62 9.31 5.84
CA VAL A 88 -25.61 10.68 5.32
C VAL A 88 -27.02 11.16 5.01
N SER A 89 -27.81 10.29 4.38
CA SER A 89 -29.22 10.54 4.10
C SER A 89 -30.00 9.23 4.00
N CYS A 90 -31.22 9.25 4.46
CA CYS A 90 -32.13 8.11 4.40
C CYS A 90 -33.57 8.61 4.34
N ASP A 91 -34.40 8.01 3.49
CA ASP A 91 -35.83 8.33 3.39
C ASP A 91 -36.71 7.50 4.35
N GLY A 92 -36.09 6.50 5.03
CA GLY A 92 -36.70 5.72 6.09
C GLY A 92 -36.37 6.24 7.49
N GLN A 93 -36.61 5.38 8.50
CA GLN A 93 -36.25 5.68 9.88
C GLN A 93 -34.87 5.12 10.20
N VAL A 94 -34.03 5.91 10.88
CA VAL A 94 -32.74 5.49 11.41
C VAL A 94 -32.83 5.52 12.94
N ARG A 95 -32.45 4.42 13.60
CA ARG A 95 -32.43 4.29 15.07
C ARG A 95 -31.09 3.79 15.53
N GLU A 96 -30.61 4.30 16.64
CA GLU A 96 -29.41 3.88 17.33
C GLU A 96 -29.77 2.84 18.39
N GLU A 97 -29.09 1.71 18.41
CA GLU A 97 -29.28 0.66 19.40
C GLU A 97 -27.95 0.02 19.77
N GLY A 98 -27.40 0.39 20.92
CA GLY A 98 -26.10 -0.09 21.38
C GLY A 98 -24.97 0.34 20.43
N GLU A 99 -24.32 -0.63 19.80
CA GLU A 99 -23.21 -0.44 18.85
C GLU A 99 -23.68 -0.56 17.39
N MET A 100 -24.95 -0.36 17.11
CA MET A 100 -25.54 -0.57 15.78
C MET A 100 -26.47 0.56 15.39
N LEU A 101 -26.63 0.74 14.06
CA LEU A 101 -27.69 1.57 13.48
C LEU A 101 -28.70 0.67 12.78
N HIS A 102 -29.98 0.87 13.04
CA HIS A 102 -31.09 0.21 12.37
C HIS A 102 -31.76 1.15 11.39
N VAL A 103 -31.84 0.74 10.14
CA VAL A 103 -32.58 1.42 9.09
C VAL A 103 -33.85 0.64 8.79
N SER A 104 -35.01 1.30 8.77
CA SER A 104 -36.28 0.64 8.48
C SER A 104 -37.17 1.47 7.56
N GLY A 105 -37.90 0.77 6.66
CA GLY A 105 -38.87 1.35 5.75
C GLY A 105 -38.26 2.31 4.74
N ALA A 106 -37.00 2.10 4.35
CA ALA A 106 -36.32 2.96 3.39
C ALA A 106 -36.47 2.46 1.94
N SER A 107 -36.46 3.38 0.99
CA SER A 107 -36.21 3.09 -0.42
C SER A 107 -34.87 3.62 -0.92
N ARG A 108 -34.25 4.55 -0.16
CA ARG A 108 -32.93 5.12 -0.45
C ARG A 108 -32.15 5.37 0.82
N CYS A 109 -30.91 4.93 0.89
CA CYS A 109 -30.01 5.20 2.00
C CYS A 109 -28.59 5.41 1.46
N LEU A 110 -27.99 6.56 1.79
CA LEU A 110 -26.61 6.90 1.48
C LEU A 110 -25.75 6.76 2.75
N LEU A 111 -24.74 5.92 2.68
CA LEU A 111 -23.76 5.71 3.74
C LEU A 111 -22.42 6.31 3.34
N MET A 112 -21.67 6.77 4.33
CA MET A 112 -20.29 7.20 4.22
C MET A 112 -19.42 6.41 5.22
N ILE A 113 -18.25 5.99 4.79
CA ILE A 113 -17.24 5.36 5.63
C ILE A 113 -15.96 6.18 5.51
N SER A 114 -15.43 6.67 6.62
CA SER A 114 -14.17 7.39 6.65
C SER A 114 -13.29 6.90 7.81
N ALA A 115 -12.01 6.68 7.53
CA ALA A 115 -10.99 6.39 8.53
C ALA A 115 -10.14 7.63 8.88
N MET A 116 -10.57 8.81 8.46
CA MET A 116 -9.88 10.07 8.74
C MET A 116 -10.54 10.80 9.91
N ARG A 117 -9.73 11.48 10.72
CA ARG A 117 -10.22 12.33 11.82
C ARG A 117 -11.18 13.42 11.35
N GLN A 118 -11.00 13.91 10.14
CA GLN A 118 -11.84 14.91 9.52
C GLN A 118 -11.93 14.59 8.03
N PRO A 119 -12.98 13.88 7.58
CA PRO A 119 -13.22 13.70 6.16
C PRO A 119 -13.44 15.08 5.51
N VAL A 120 -12.90 15.25 4.31
CA VAL A 120 -13.13 16.48 3.52
C VAL A 120 -14.50 16.33 2.86
N LEU A 121 -15.53 16.76 3.57
CA LEU A 121 -16.90 16.66 3.07
C LEU A 121 -17.32 18.00 2.47
N PRO A 122 -17.94 18.00 1.28
CA PRO A 122 -18.57 19.19 0.75
C PRO A 122 -19.79 19.59 1.60
N ASP A 123 -20.09 20.89 1.66
CA ASP A 123 -21.24 21.43 2.39
C ASP A 123 -22.57 20.80 1.93
N ASN A 124 -22.63 20.38 0.67
CA ASN A 124 -23.75 19.64 0.12
C ASN A 124 -23.36 18.20 -0.15
N MET A 125 -23.87 17.26 0.66
CA MET A 125 -23.67 15.82 0.54
C MET A 125 -24.60 15.20 -0.53
N ASP A 126 -24.77 15.89 -1.67
CA ASP A 126 -25.49 15.32 -2.80
C ASP A 126 -24.69 14.17 -3.43
N TYR A 127 -25.33 13.00 -3.51
CA TYR A 127 -24.71 11.79 -4.05
C TYR A 127 -24.20 11.96 -5.48
N GLU A 128 -24.98 12.61 -6.36
CA GLU A 128 -24.58 12.76 -7.76
C GLU A 128 -23.38 13.70 -7.90
N ALA A 129 -23.30 14.74 -7.07
CA ALA A 129 -22.14 15.61 -7.03
C ALA A 129 -20.88 14.89 -6.50
N LEU A 130 -21.02 14.07 -5.45
CA LEU A 130 -19.93 13.24 -4.91
C LEU A 130 -19.44 12.22 -5.93
N LYS A 131 -20.35 11.54 -6.61
CA LYS A 131 -20.04 10.57 -7.66
C LYS A 131 -19.37 11.24 -8.86
N ALA A 132 -19.88 12.38 -9.30
CA ALA A 132 -19.30 13.15 -10.40
C ALA A 132 -17.87 13.62 -10.08
N ALA A 133 -17.63 14.14 -8.87
CA ALA A 133 -16.30 14.55 -8.43
C ALA A 133 -15.32 13.37 -8.37
N HIS A 134 -15.76 12.20 -7.87
CA HIS A 134 -14.97 10.98 -7.88
C HIS A 134 -14.60 10.53 -9.30
N ILE A 135 -15.57 10.49 -10.20
CA ILE A 135 -15.36 10.09 -11.60
C ILE A 135 -14.41 11.07 -12.31
N GLN A 136 -14.60 12.37 -12.11
CA GLN A 136 -13.76 13.41 -12.70
C GLN A 136 -12.30 13.27 -12.23
N ASP A 137 -12.10 13.11 -10.92
CA ASP A 137 -10.76 12.89 -10.35
C ASP A 137 -10.10 11.66 -10.94
N TYR A 138 -10.77 10.51 -10.91
CA TYR A 138 -10.22 9.25 -11.42
C TYR A 138 -9.88 9.34 -12.92
N ARG A 139 -10.80 9.86 -13.73
CA ARG A 139 -10.62 10.01 -15.17
C ARG A 139 -9.52 11.00 -15.53
N SER A 140 -9.26 12.00 -14.70
CA SER A 140 -8.17 12.95 -14.95
C SER A 140 -6.79 12.28 -15.04
N ILE A 141 -6.64 11.10 -14.44
CA ILE A 141 -5.44 10.27 -14.51
C ILE A 141 -5.64 9.09 -15.47
N TYR A 142 -6.75 8.36 -15.31
CA TYR A 142 -6.99 7.12 -16.05
C TYR A 142 -7.09 7.35 -17.57
N ASP A 143 -7.81 8.38 -17.99
CA ASP A 143 -8.08 8.65 -19.40
C ASP A 143 -6.86 9.22 -20.17
N LYS A 144 -5.73 9.47 -19.49
CA LYS A 144 -4.48 9.90 -20.13
C LYS A 144 -3.85 8.85 -21.03
N VAL A 145 -4.18 7.56 -20.84
CA VAL A 145 -3.64 6.45 -21.63
C VAL A 145 -4.72 5.42 -21.92
N GLU A 146 -4.82 5.07 -23.19
CA GLU A 146 -5.63 3.97 -23.68
C GLU A 146 -4.74 2.98 -24.44
N LEU A 147 -4.93 1.68 -24.19
CA LEU A 147 -4.30 0.61 -24.96
C LEU A 147 -5.38 -0.25 -25.61
N TYR A 148 -5.55 -0.08 -26.92
CA TYR A 148 -6.46 -0.90 -27.70
C TYR A 148 -5.67 -1.97 -28.47
N LEU A 149 -5.91 -3.23 -28.15
CA LEU A 149 -5.30 -4.40 -28.79
C LEU A 149 -6.31 -5.26 -29.55
N GLY A 150 -7.59 -4.96 -29.43
CA GLY A 150 -8.69 -5.67 -30.05
C GLY A 150 -10.00 -5.46 -29.29
N GLU A 151 -11.09 -5.93 -29.89
CA GLU A 151 -12.44 -5.82 -29.31
C GLU A 151 -12.53 -6.55 -27.97
N GLN A 152 -13.30 -5.98 -27.05
CA GLN A 152 -13.65 -6.63 -25.79
C GLN A 152 -14.73 -7.69 -26.06
N LYS A 153 -14.51 -8.93 -25.59
CA LYS A 153 -15.54 -9.95 -25.59
C LYS A 153 -16.60 -9.62 -24.54
N ASP A 154 -17.87 -9.72 -24.89
CA ASP A 154 -19.00 -9.56 -23.96
C ASP A 154 -19.21 -10.83 -23.14
N LEU A 155 -18.22 -11.16 -22.34
CA LEU A 155 -18.18 -12.31 -21.44
C LEU A 155 -17.56 -11.90 -20.10
N PRO A 156 -17.95 -12.53 -18.98
CA PRO A 156 -17.28 -12.38 -17.70
C PRO A 156 -15.79 -12.70 -17.81
N THR A 157 -14.97 -12.00 -17.02
CA THR A 157 -13.51 -12.16 -17.06
C THR A 157 -13.08 -13.60 -16.77
N GLU A 158 -13.75 -14.30 -15.86
CA GLU A 158 -13.49 -15.71 -15.53
C GLU A 158 -13.67 -16.61 -16.75
N GLU A 159 -14.74 -16.41 -17.54
CA GLU A 159 -14.98 -17.18 -18.76
C GLU A 159 -13.93 -16.87 -19.82
N ARG A 160 -13.54 -15.60 -19.97
CA ARG A 160 -12.48 -15.17 -20.89
C ARG A 160 -11.13 -15.82 -20.54
N LEU A 161 -10.79 -15.91 -19.25
CA LEU A 161 -9.59 -16.59 -18.77
C LEU A 161 -9.62 -18.10 -19.04
N GLU A 162 -10.78 -18.76 -18.89
CA GLU A 162 -10.91 -20.17 -19.21
C GLU A 162 -10.80 -20.45 -20.72
N LEU A 163 -11.29 -19.55 -21.56
CA LEU A 163 -11.13 -19.64 -23.02
C LEU A 163 -9.66 -19.45 -23.42
N LEU A 164 -8.96 -18.48 -22.80
CA LEU A 164 -7.54 -18.26 -23.03
C LEU A 164 -6.69 -19.49 -22.65
N LYS A 165 -6.99 -20.15 -21.51
CA LYS A 165 -6.34 -21.42 -21.11
C LYS A 165 -6.54 -22.54 -22.12
N LYS A 166 -7.65 -22.52 -22.88
CA LYS A 166 -7.95 -23.48 -23.95
C LYS A 166 -7.29 -23.12 -25.28
N GLY A 167 -6.55 -22.01 -25.34
CA GLY A 167 -5.82 -21.56 -26.52
C GLY A 167 -6.59 -20.60 -27.43
N GLU A 168 -7.73 -20.06 -26.98
CA GLU A 168 -8.42 -19.00 -27.71
C GLU A 168 -7.71 -17.67 -27.53
N GLU A 169 -7.62 -16.87 -28.59
CA GLU A 169 -7.05 -15.54 -28.53
C GLU A 169 -8.06 -14.53 -27.95
N ASP A 170 -7.55 -13.64 -27.10
CA ASP A 170 -8.33 -12.54 -26.54
C ASP A 170 -7.43 -11.30 -26.30
N ASN A 171 -7.22 -10.54 -27.37
CA ASN A 171 -6.39 -9.33 -27.31
C ASN A 171 -7.01 -8.22 -26.44
N GLY A 172 -8.36 -8.17 -26.38
CA GLY A 172 -9.06 -7.25 -25.46
C GLY A 172 -8.74 -7.53 -23.99
N LEU A 173 -8.54 -8.80 -23.62
CA LEU A 173 -8.17 -9.17 -22.24
C LEU A 173 -6.77 -8.63 -21.86
N TYR A 174 -5.81 -8.58 -22.78
CA TYR A 174 -4.50 -7.97 -22.53
C TYR A 174 -4.60 -6.46 -22.33
N GLY A 175 -5.45 -5.77 -23.13
CA GLY A 175 -5.75 -4.35 -22.92
C GLY A 175 -6.38 -4.08 -21.55
N LEU A 176 -7.33 -4.93 -21.14
CA LEU A 176 -7.94 -4.87 -19.80
C LEU A 176 -6.89 -5.08 -18.70
N PHE A 177 -6.00 -6.06 -18.85
CA PHE A 177 -4.95 -6.34 -17.87
C PHE A 177 -3.97 -5.18 -17.70
N PHE A 178 -3.57 -4.54 -18.81
CA PHE A 178 -2.76 -3.32 -18.76
C PHE A 178 -3.46 -2.20 -17.98
N GLN A 179 -4.72 -1.92 -18.29
CA GLN A 179 -5.49 -0.89 -17.59
C GLN A 179 -5.77 -1.24 -16.13
N TYR A 180 -5.91 -2.53 -15.81
CA TYR A 180 -6.06 -2.98 -14.43
C TYR A 180 -4.78 -2.71 -13.60
N GLY A 181 -3.60 -2.93 -14.18
CA GLY A 181 -2.32 -2.56 -13.54
C GLY A 181 -2.25 -1.06 -13.24
N ARG A 182 -2.66 -0.21 -14.20
CA ARG A 182 -2.75 1.25 -13.96
C ARG A 182 -3.76 1.59 -12.86
N TYR A 183 -4.94 0.96 -12.87
CA TYR A 183 -5.96 1.14 -11.83
C TYR A 183 -5.41 0.83 -10.43
N LEU A 184 -4.67 -0.27 -10.26
CA LEU A 184 -4.11 -0.65 -8.96
C LEU A 184 -3.18 0.43 -8.40
N LEU A 185 -2.34 1.06 -9.22
CA LEU A 185 -1.47 2.14 -8.77
C LEU A 185 -2.26 3.42 -8.48
N ILE A 186 -3.19 3.81 -9.35
CA ILE A 186 -4.07 4.98 -9.13
C ILE A 186 -4.85 4.84 -7.82
N ALA A 187 -5.34 3.64 -7.51
CA ALA A 187 -6.13 3.40 -6.31
C ALA A 187 -5.30 3.34 -5.03
N SER A 188 -4.01 2.98 -5.10
CA SER A 188 -3.16 2.73 -3.93
C SER A 188 -2.09 3.79 -3.67
N SER A 189 -1.86 4.73 -4.60
CA SER A 189 -0.78 5.70 -4.49
C SER A 189 -1.20 7.07 -5.03
N ARG A 190 -1.61 7.95 -4.14
CA ARG A 190 -2.06 9.31 -4.44
C ARG A 190 -1.37 10.30 -3.52
N GLU A 191 -1.26 11.56 -3.95
CA GLU A 191 -0.64 12.64 -3.18
C GLU A 191 -1.13 12.66 -1.72
N GLY A 192 -0.16 12.74 -0.79
CA GLY A 192 -0.43 12.74 0.65
C GLY A 192 -0.75 11.36 1.25
N SER A 193 -0.75 10.27 0.47
CA SER A 193 -0.84 8.90 0.98
C SER A 193 0.54 8.31 1.27
N LEU A 194 0.58 7.12 1.87
CA LEU A 194 1.77 6.28 1.83
C LEU A 194 1.90 5.62 0.46
N PRO A 195 3.10 5.21 0.04
CA PRO A 195 3.25 4.45 -1.20
C PRO A 195 2.60 3.07 -1.07
N ALA A 196 2.27 2.46 -2.22
CA ALA A 196 1.80 1.08 -2.27
C ALA A 196 2.83 0.13 -1.62
N ASN A 197 2.39 -0.64 -0.63
CA ASN A 197 3.20 -1.66 0.04
C ASN A 197 3.12 -3.02 -0.67
N LEU A 198 3.58 -4.12 -0.05
CA LEU A 198 3.52 -5.46 -0.62
C LEU A 198 2.11 -5.90 -1.04
N GLN A 199 1.07 -5.45 -0.35
CA GLN A 199 -0.33 -5.71 -0.66
C GLN A 199 -1.04 -4.51 -1.31
N GLY A 200 -0.30 -3.53 -1.82
CA GLY A 200 -0.86 -2.25 -2.25
C GLY A 200 -1.42 -1.47 -1.08
N ILE A 201 -2.74 -1.51 -0.90
CA ILE A 201 -3.47 -1.04 0.30
C ILE A 201 -4.50 -2.08 0.76
N TRP A 202 -4.54 -3.25 0.11
CA TRP A 202 -5.58 -4.27 0.30
C TRP A 202 -5.07 -5.40 1.20
N SER A 203 -4.96 -5.14 2.50
CA SER A 203 -4.73 -6.15 3.52
C SER A 203 -5.78 -6.06 4.61
N TRP A 204 -6.41 -7.18 4.92
CA TRP A 204 -7.39 -7.30 6.00
C TRP A 204 -6.85 -8.10 7.20
N GLU A 205 -5.68 -8.69 7.03
CA GLU A 205 -5.07 -9.58 8.00
C GLU A 205 -4.33 -8.78 9.09
N LEU A 206 -4.52 -9.16 10.34
CA LEU A 206 -3.80 -8.58 11.47
C LEU A 206 -2.30 -8.92 11.40
N ARG A 207 -1.99 -10.16 11.02
CA ARG A 207 -0.65 -10.65 10.73
C ARG A 207 -0.46 -10.80 9.22
N ALA A 208 -0.43 -9.67 8.53
CA ALA A 208 -0.33 -9.63 7.07
C ALA A 208 0.92 -10.36 6.56
N PRO A 209 0.88 -10.97 5.36
CA PRO A 209 2.06 -11.52 4.73
C PRO A 209 3.19 -10.49 4.67
N TRP A 210 4.37 -10.87 5.18
CA TRP A 210 5.54 -9.99 5.33
C TRP A 210 5.22 -8.65 5.97
N SER A 211 4.26 -8.64 6.92
CA SER A 211 3.83 -7.46 7.68
C SER A 211 3.32 -6.28 6.83
N SER A 212 2.93 -6.51 5.58
CA SER A 212 2.59 -5.46 4.60
C SER A 212 3.63 -4.35 4.53
N ASN A 213 4.91 -4.68 4.70
CA ASN A 213 5.99 -3.70 4.69
C ASN A 213 6.34 -3.23 3.26
N TRP A 214 7.29 -2.30 3.16
CA TRP A 214 7.92 -1.91 1.90
C TRP A 214 9.20 -2.72 1.73
N THR A 215 9.09 -3.83 1.00
CA THR A 215 10.25 -4.65 0.63
C THR A 215 10.97 -4.01 -0.54
N ILE A 216 12.20 -3.54 -0.33
CA ILE A 216 12.95 -2.71 -1.28
C ILE A 216 14.08 -3.45 -2.00
N ASN A 217 14.08 -4.78 -1.96
CA ASN A 217 14.99 -5.58 -2.80
C ASN A 217 14.40 -5.88 -4.20
N ILE A 218 13.17 -5.50 -4.48
CA ILE A 218 12.52 -5.44 -5.80
C ILE A 218 11.07 -4.95 -5.72
N ASN A 219 10.29 -5.36 -4.69
CA ASN A 219 8.83 -5.23 -4.71
C ASN A 219 8.37 -3.78 -4.78
N THR A 220 8.90 -2.92 -3.92
CA THR A 220 8.56 -1.49 -3.94
C THR A 220 8.96 -0.85 -5.26
N GLN A 221 10.14 -1.12 -5.78
CA GLN A 221 10.58 -0.62 -7.08
C GLN A 221 9.64 -1.10 -8.20
N MET A 222 9.31 -2.39 -8.22
CA MET A 222 8.43 -2.99 -9.24
C MET A 222 7.04 -2.39 -9.23
N ASN A 223 6.48 -2.08 -8.04
CA ASN A 223 5.19 -1.41 -7.94
C ASN A 223 5.15 -0.08 -8.70
N TYR A 224 6.29 0.60 -8.86
CA TYR A 224 6.37 1.93 -9.48
C TYR A 224 7.03 1.96 -10.86
N TRP A 225 7.57 0.83 -11.38
CA TRP A 225 8.25 0.81 -12.69
C TRP A 225 7.40 1.32 -13.85
N HIS A 226 6.10 1.13 -13.80
CA HIS A 226 5.18 1.58 -14.84
C HIS A 226 4.64 3.00 -14.60
N ALA A 227 4.93 3.62 -13.46
CA ALA A 227 4.36 4.93 -13.11
C ALA A 227 4.64 5.97 -14.20
N LEU A 228 5.90 6.18 -14.56
CA LEU A 228 6.30 7.17 -15.57
C LEU A 228 5.97 6.71 -16.99
N SER A 229 6.30 5.46 -17.36
CA SER A 229 6.08 4.94 -18.71
C SER A 229 4.60 4.77 -19.09
N CYS A 230 3.71 4.69 -18.11
CA CYS A 230 2.26 4.57 -18.29
C CYS A 230 1.50 5.86 -17.93
N ASN A 231 2.22 7.00 -17.89
CA ASN A 231 1.64 8.33 -17.63
C ASN A 231 0.83 8.39 -16.34
N LEU A 232 1.47 7.96 -15.23
CA LEU A 232 0.95 7.95 -13.86
C LEU A 232 1.91 8.70 -12.92
N GLU A 233 2.50 9.78 -13.38
CA GLU A 233 3.47 10.57 -12.61
C GLU A 233 2.89 11.10 -11.29
N GLU A 234 1.57 11.42 -11.26
CA GLU A 234 0.88 11.85 -10.05
C GLU A 234 0.85 10.78 -8.95
N CYS A 235 0.99 9.51 -9.36
CA CYS A 235 1.05 8.40 -8.41
C CYS A 235 2.45 8.18 -7.85
N LEU A 236 3.47 8.90 -8.33
CA LEU A 236 4.86 8.75 -7.89
C LEU A 236 5.18 9.60 -6.64
N GLU A 237 4.40 10.63 -6.33
CA GLU A 237 4.64 11.52 -5.18
C GLU A 237 4.81 10.76 -3.86
N PRO A 238 3.95 9.80 -3.48
CA PRO A 238 4.14 9.03 -2.25
C PRO A 238 5.45 8.23 -2.22
N TYR A 239 5.89 7.71 -3.38
CA TYR A 239 7.18 7.04 -3.50
C TYR A 239 8.35 8.01 -3.28
N ILE A 240 8.31 9.18 -3.88
CA ILE A 240 9.34 10.21 -3.72
C ILE A 240 9.50 10.57 -2.23
N ARG A 241 8.41 10.88 -1.54
CA ARG A 241 8.43 11.18 -0.10
C ARG A 241 8.92 10.01 0.76
N PHE A 242 8.56 8.81 0.38
CA PHE A 242 9.07 7.61 1.06
C PHE A 242 10.58 7.49 0.91
N VAL A 243 11.13 7.70 -0.29
CA VAL A 243 12.58 7.63 -0.53
C VAL A 243 13.33 8.78 0.15
N GLU A 244 12.76 9.99 0.21
CA GLU A 244 13.31 11.09 1.02
C GLU A 244 13.45 10.68 2.49
N ARG A 245 12.38 10.10 3.09
CA ARG A 245 12.42 9.61 4.47
C ARG A 245 13.46 8.50 4.66
N VAL A 246 13.48 7.50 3.77
CA VAL A 246 14.46 6.41 3.79
C VAL A 246 15.89 6.95 3.71
N SER A 247 16.12 7.95 2.84
CA SER A 247 17.42 8.60 2.70
C SER A 247 17.84 9.32 3.99
N GLU A 248 16.92 9.98 4.68
CA GLU A 248 17.24 10.68 5.94
C GLU A 248 17.51 9.69 7.08
N GLU A 249 16.64 8.71 7.30
CA GLU A 249 16.81 7.70 8.36
C GLU A 249 18.04 6.80 8.09
N GLY A 250 18.33 6.54 6.83
CA GLY A 250 19.47 5.74 6.38
C GLY A 250 20.84 6.34 6.74
N LYS A 251 20.93 7.64 6.98
CA LYS A 251 22.18 8.30 7.46
C LYS A 251 22.61 7.77 8.82
N LYS A 252 21.65 7.54 9.71
CA LYS A 252 21.91 6.95 11.02
C LYS A 252 22.41 5.51 10.89
N THR A 253 21.78 4.72 10.02
CA THR A 253 22.20 3.33 9.76
C THR A 253 23.59 3.28 9.13
N ALA A 254 23.91 4.14 8.17
CA ALA A 254 25.25 4.26 7.57
C ALA A 254 26.31 4.57 8.63
N ALA A 255 26.04 5.56 9.48
CA ALA A 255 26.99 5.97 10.50
C ALA A 255 27.20 4.91 11.60
N VAL A 256 26.11 4.28 12.10
CA VAL A 256 26.16 3.36 13.23
C VAL A 256 26.63 1.97 12.83
N ASN A 257 26.11 1.42 11.73
CA ASN A 257 26.37 0.04 11.34
C ASN A 257 27.64 -0.10 10.49
N TYR A 258 27.99 0.95 9.74
CA TYR A 258 29.07 0.89 8.73
C TYR A 258 30.20 1.89 8.96
N HIS A 259 29.99 2.87 9.84
CA HIS A 259 30.92 4.01 10.01
C HIS A 259 31.18 4.78 8.70
N CYS A 260 30.19 4.79 7.81
CA CYS A 260 30.22 5.46 6.51
C CYS A 260 29.40 6.75 6.56
N ARG A 261 29.71 7.67 5.64
CA ARG A 261 28.87 8.83 5.32
C ARG A 261 27.68 8.39 4.51
N GLY A 262 26.80 9.34 4.20
CA GLY A 262 25.67 9.15 3.31
C GLY A 262 24.56 8.31 3.93
N SER A 263 23.81 7.61 3.09
CA SER A 263 22.61 6.89 3.48
C SER A 263 22.58 5.47 2.95
N VAL A 264 22.15 4.51 3.79
CA VAL A 264 21.96 3.11 3.43
C VAL A 264 20.61 2.60 3.92
N ALA A 265 19.96 1.77 3.14
CA ALA A 265 18.77 1.03 3.56
C ALA A 265 18.85 -0.43 3.10
N HIS A 266 18.41 -1.32 3.99
CA HIS A 266 18.36 -2.75 3.74
C HIS A 266 17.01 -3.14 3.15
N HIS A 267 16.76 -4.43 2.96
CA HIS A 267 15.68 -4.92 2.10
C HIS A 267 14.25 -4.62 2.61
N ASN A 268 14.03 -4.36 3.88
CA ASN A 268 12.71 -4.07 4.46
C ASN A 268 12.69 -2.70 5.13
N VAL A 269 11.64 -1.94 4.82
CA VAL A 269 11.35 -0.65 5.45
C VAL A 269 9.95 -0.69 6.03
N ASP A 270 9.75 -0.06 7.18
CA ASP A 270 8.47 0.05 7.85
C ASP A 270 7.86 1.47 7.75
N TYR A 271 6.73 1.66 8.41
CA TYR A 271 6.05 2.96 8.47
C TYR A 271 6.93 4.09 9.02
N TRP A 272 7.86 3.77 9.93
CA TRP A 272 8.75 4.75 10.57
C TRP A 272 10.04 5.00 9.79
N GLY A 273 10.26 4.28 8.70
CA GLY A 273 11.45 4.41 7.87
C GLY A 273 12.66 3.63 8.42
N ASN A 274 12.44 2.48 9.07
CA ASN A 274 13.55 1.64 9.52
C ASN A 274 14.38 1.19 8.32
N THR A 275 15.68 1.46 8.37
CA THR A 275 16.63 1.14 7.30
C THR A 275 17.66 0.10 7.70
N SER A 276 17.66 -0.31 8.98
CA SER A 276 18.55 -1.35 9.50
C SER A 276 18.21 -2.74 8.95
N PRO A 277 19.15 -3.70 8.95
CA PRO A 277 18.85 -5.08 8.62
C PRO A 277 17.73 -5.63 9.50
N VAL A 278 16.74 -6.27 8.89
CA VAL A 278 15.60 -6.89 9.58
C VAL A 278 15.66 -8.40 9.32
N GLY A 279 15.80 -9.17 10.38
CA GLY A 279 15.87 -10.63 10.33
C GLY A 279 15.15 -11.27 11.49
N VAL A 280 15.12 -12.60 11.51
CA VAL A 280 14.58 -13.37 12.63
C VAL A 280 15.51 -13.24 13.83
N PRO A 281 15.00 -12.98 15.05
CA PRO A 281 15.81 -12.95 16.26
C PRO A 281 16.58 -14.25 16.46
N GLN A 282 17.81 -14.12 16.91
CA GLN A 282 18.70 -15.26 17.19
C GLN A 282 18.04 -16.22 18.20
N GLY A 283 17.94 -17.50 17.86
CA GLY A 283 17.41 -18.55 18.72
C GLY A 283 15.94 -18.93 18.50
N GLU A 284 15.20 -18.30 17.63
CA GLU A 284 13.80 -18.64 17.35
C GLU A 284 13.64 -19.80 16.36
N LYS A 285 14.66 -20.09 15.55
CA LYS A 285 14.76 -21.33 14.78
C LYS A 285 16.16 -21.90 14.92
N ALA A 286 16.26 -23.14 15.36
CA ALA A 286 17.53 -23.84 15.47
C ALA A 286 18.21 -23.94 14.08
N GLY A 287 19.41 -23.36 13.93
CA GLY A 287 20.21 -23.43 12.73
C GLY A 287 20.04 -22.28 11.73
N GLU A 288 19.20 -21.29 12.02
CA GLU A 288 19.09 -20.05 11.23
C GLU A 288 19.74 -18.90 12.02
N ASP A 289 21.06 -18.82 11.97
CA ASP A 289 21.82 -17.70 12.49
C ASP A 289 21.52 -16.45 11.66
N GLY A 290 20.60 -15.63 12.17
CA GLY A 290 20.28 -14.32 11.67
C GLY A 290 20.29 -14.20 10.15
N CYS A 291 19.29 -14.70 9.49
CA CYS A 291 19.00 -14.69 8.04
C CYS A 291 19.71 -13.61 7.21
N VAL A 292 21.04 -13.63 7.20
CA VAL A 292 21.89 -12.63 6.51
C VAL A 292 21.66 -12.59 5.01
N ASN A 293 21.20 -13.68 4.42
CA ASN A 293 20.96 -13.82 2.98
C ASN A 293 19.85 -12.91 2.44
N TRP A 294 18.93 -12.43 3.27
CA TRP A 294 17.96 -11.39 2.88
C TRP A 294 18.04 -10.14 3.74
N ALA A 295 18.35 -10.26 5.04
CA ALA A 295 18.34 -9.13 5.96
C ALA A 295 19.47 -8.15 5.67
N PHE A 296 20.68 -8.66 5.44
CA PHE A 296 21.86 -7.86 5.16
C PHE A 296 21.99 -7.59 3.67
N TRP A 297 21.44 -6.49 3.21
CA TRP A 297 21.54 -6.08 1.81
C TRP A 297 21.56 -4.56 1.66
N PRO A 298 22.73 -3.93 1.74
CA PRO A 298 22.87 -2.47 1.80
C PRO A 298 22.64 -1.75 0.45
N MET A 299 22.05 -2.43 -0.54
CA MET A 299 21.79 -1.88 -1.86
C MET A 299 20.39 -1.31 -2.04
N GLY A 300 19.45 -1.57 -1.09
CA GLY A 300 18.06 -1.19 -1.23
C GLY A 300 17.86 0.31 -1.41
N GLY A 301 18.48 1.12 -0.56
CA GLY A 301 18.43 2.58 -0.67
C GLY A 301 18.97 3.12 -2.00
N ALA A 302 20.09 2.59 -2.46
CA ALA A 302 20.66 2.97 -3.75
C ALA A 302 19.77 2.59 -4.93
N TRP A 303 19.12 1.42 -4.90
CA TRP A 303 18.19 1.02 -5.96
C TRP A 303 16.97 1.91 -6.04
N LEU A 304 16.41 2.33 -4.91
CA LEU A 304 15.27 3.26 -4.89
C LEU A 304 15.56 4.57 -5.62
N THR A 305 16.82 5.02 -5.65
CA THR A 305 17.18 6.29 -6.31
C THR A 305 17.03 6.26 -7.83
N GLN A 306 16.91 5.09 -8.45
CA GLN A 306 16.74 5.00 -9.91
C GLN A 306 15.43 5.63 -10.36
N GLU A 307 14.31 5.34 -9.69
CA GLU A 307 13.01 5.94 -10.03
C GLU A 307 12.98 7.45 -9.69
N ILE A 308 13.74 7.87 -8.67
CA ILE A 308 13.93 9.30 -8.36
C ILE A 308 14.62 10.03 -9.53
N PHE A 309 15.66 9.45 -10.10
CA PHE A 309 16.33 10.05 -11.26
C PHE A 309 15.47 9.99 -12.53
N ARG A 310 14.76 8.89 -12.76
CA ARG A 310 13.84 8.75 -13.88
C ARG A 310 12.73 9.81 -13.89
N ALA A 311 12.23 10.19 -12.71
CA ALA A 311 11.25 11.26 -12.63
C ALA A 311 11.77 12.58 -13.22
N TYR A 312 13.07 12.89 -13.04
CA TYR A 312 13.72 13.99 -13.71
C TYR A 312 13.87 13.74 -15.23
N GLU A 313 14.28 12.55 -15.65
CA GLU A 313 14.44 12.24 -17.07
C GLU A 313 13.13 12.39 -17.87
N TYR A 314 11.98 12.09 -17.24
CA TYR A 314 10.66 12.23 -17.85
C TYR A 314 10.12 13.67 -17.80
N SER A 315 10.34 14.39 -16.71
CA SER A 315 9.81 15.74 -16.53
C SER A 315 10.71 16.83 -17.09
N GLY A 316 12.03 16.64 -17.07
CA GLY A 316 13.01 17.70 -17.33
C GLY A 316 13.01 18.82 -16.29
N ASP A 317 12.43 18.60 -15.11
CA ASP A 317 12.31 19.60 -14.05
C ASP A 317 13.64 19.78 -13.30
N GLU A 318 14.38 20.84 -13.63
CA GLU A 318 15.66 21.19 -13.02
C GLU A 318 15.53 21.56 -11.52
N GLU A 319 14.39 22.11 -11.10
CA GLU A 319 14.15 22.41 -9.68
C GLU A 319 13.93 21.13 -8.88
N TYR A 320 13.19 20.18 -9.41
CA TYR A 320 13.06 18.84 -8.85
C TYR A 320 14.42 18.14 -8.76
N LEU A 321 15.22 18.16 -9.84
CA LEU A 321 16.56 17.58 -9.84
C LEU A 321 17.40 18.15 -8.73
N LYS A 322 17.47 19.47 -8.64
CA LYS A 322 18.33 20.19 -7.70
C LYS A 322 17.90 20.02 -6.23
N ASN A 323 16.58 20.10 -5.99
CA ASN A 323 16.06 20.22 -4.63
C ASN A 323 15.65 18.87 -4.02
N THR A 324 15.36 17.86 -4.86
CA THR A 324 14.88 16.54 -4.42
C THR A 324 15.79 15.40 -4.90
N ALA A 325 15.95 15.21 -6.20
CA ALA A 325 16.64 14.04 -6.73
C ALA A 325 18.14 14.01 -6.40
N ALA A 326 18.87 15.09 -6.69
CA ALA A 326 20.31 15.15 -6.48
C ALA A 326 20.73 15.01 -5.00
N PRO A 327 20.05 15.60 -4.02
CA PRO A 327 20.35 15.36 -2.60
C PRO A 327 20.23 13.88 -2.21
N ILE A 328 19.15 13.20 -2.61
CA ILE A 328 18.88 11.78 -2.30
C ILE A 328 19.97 10.90 -2.93
N ILE A 329 20.22 11.08 -4.24
CA ILE A 329 21.22 10.30 -5.00
C ILE A 329 22.61 10.49 -4.41
N ARG A 330 22.96 11.73 -4.01
CA ARG A 330 24.23 12.05 -3.39
C ARG A 330 24.45 11.27 -2.10
N GLU A 331 23.44 11.17 -1.23
CA GLU A 331 23.57 10.45 0.03
C GLU A 331 23.79 8.95 -0.21
N ALA A 332 23.09 8.33 -1.17
CA ALA A 332 23.34 6.94 -1.56
C ALA A 332 24.75 6.76 -2.15
N ALA A 333 25.20 7.65 -3.01
CA ALA A 333 26.53 7.62 -3.61
C ALA A 333 27.64 7.80 -2.58
N LEU A 334 27.46 8.67 -1.58
CA LEU A 334 28.44 8.85 -0.48
C LEU A 334 28.63 7.57 0.31
N PHE A 335 27.52 6.87 0.64
CA PHE A 335 27.59 5.59 1.32
C PHE A 335 28.34 4.55 0.51
N LEU A 336 27.99 4.36 -0.76
CA LEU A 336 28.62 3.38 -1.63
C LEU A 336 30.12 3.67 -1.79
N ASN A 337 30.50 4.94 -1.95
CA ASN A 337 31.89 5.33 -2.06
C ASN A 337 32.73 5.01 -0.80
N ASP A 338 32.15 5.16 0.38
CA ASP A 338 32.84 4.87 1.65
C ASP A 338 32.82 3.37 1.98
N TRP A 339 31.84 2.63 1.47
CA TRP A 339 31.68 1.19 1.75
C TRP A 339 32.44 0.25 0.78
N LEU A 340 32.73 0.71 -0.44
CA LEU A 340 33.52 -0.05 -1.38
C LEU A 340 34.96 -0.22 -0.86
N VAL A 341 35.54 -1.42 -1.06
CA VAL A 341 36.91 -1.74 -0.71
C VAL A 341 37.71 -2.11 -1.95
N GLU A 342 38.97 -1.75 -1.97
CA GLU A 342 39.89 -2.17 -3.05
C GLU A 342 40.40 -3.58 -2.79
N TYR A 343 40.21 -4.47 -3.76
CA TYR A 343 40.72 -5.82 -3.73
C TYR A 343 41.32 -6.18 -5.09
N GLN A 344 42.60 -6.54 -5.14
CA GLN A 344 43.34 -6.89 -6.36
C GLN A 344 43.25 -5.83 -7.49
N GLY A 345 43.15 -4.54 -7.15
CA GLY A 345 43.04 -3.44 -8.11
C GLY A 345 41.60 -3.14 -8.59
N GLU A 346 40.62 -3.85 -8.04
CA GLU A 346 39.19 -3.64 -8.36
C GLU A 346 38.45 -3.15 -7.11
N TRP A 347 37.44 -2.28 -7.34
CA TRP A 347 36.52 -1.88 -6.27
C TRP A 347 35.41 -2.91 -6.12
N VAL A 348 35.31 -3.51 -4.93
CA VAL A 348 34.34 -4.57 -4.61
C VAL A 348 33.50 -4.21 -3.39
N THR A 349 32.34 -4.87 -3.29
CA THR A 349 31.51 -4.88 -2.07
C THR A 349 31.95 -6.04 -1.18
N CYS A 350 32.24 -5.78 0.10
CA CYS A 350 32.65 -6.82 1.05
C CYS A 350 32.21 -6.45 2.47
N PRO A 351 31.37 -7.27 3.13
CA PRO A 351 30.70 -8.45 2.60
C PRO A 351 29.61 -8.11 1.58
N SER A 352 29.24 -9.06 0.75
CA SER A 352 28.18 -8.89 -0.25
C SER A 352 27.12 -9.98 -0.14
N THR A 353 25.89 -9.64 -0.47
CA THR A 353 24.76 -10.58 -0.53
C THR A 353 23.97 -10.35 -1.81
N SER A 354 23.27 -11.39 -2.24
CA SER A 354 22.28 -11.30 -3.32
C SER A 354 20.97 -11.91 -2.81
N PRO A 355 20.07 -11.11 -2.23
CA PRO A 355 18.81 -11.64 -1.71
C PRO A 355 17.97 -12.23 -2.86
N GLU A 356 17.38 -13.41 -2.72
CA GLU A 356 17.47 -14.29 -1.53
C GLU A 356 18.27 -15.55 -1.88
N ASN A 357 19.44 -15.36 -2.50
CA ASN A 357 20.30 -16.47 -2.94
C ASN A 357 21.16 -17.01 -1.81
N GLN A 358 21.40 -18.30 -1.87
CA GLN A 358 22.29 -19.01 -0.97
C GLN A 358 23.20 -19.92 -1.80
N PHE A 359 24.38 -20.18 -1.27
CA PHE A 359 25.29 -21.15 -1.86
C PHE A 359 25.93 -22.02 -0.77
N ARG A 360 26.45 -23.16 -1.17
CA ARG A 360 27.12 -24.11 -0.27
C ARG A 360 28.62 -23.95 -0.37
N LEU A 361 29.26 -23.73 0.76
CA LEU A 361 30.71 -23.73 0.88
C LEU A 361 31.27 -25.14 0.76
N PRO A 362 32.61 -25.33 0.47
CA PRO A 362 33.25 -26.64 0.36
C PRO A 362 33.12 -27.49 1.63
N ASP A 363 33.01 -26.89 2.80
CA ASP A 363 32.81 -27.58 4.09
C ASP A 363 31.32 -27.99 4.32
N GLY A 364 30.44 -27.68 3.40
CA GLY A 364 29.00 -28.00 3.47
C GLY A 364 28.14 -26.97 4.13
N GLN A 365 28.69 -25.87 4.68
CA GLN A 365 27.94 -24.77 5.26
C GLN A 365 27.19 -24.03 4.17
N ILE A 366 25.95 -23.61 4.46
CA ILE A 366 25.16 -22.75 3.57
C ILE A 366 25.29 -21.29 4.01
N THR A 367 25.57 -20.42 3.07
CA THR A 367 25.70 -18.98 3.33
C THR A 367 25.08 -18.16 2.19
N GLY A 368 24.63 -16.95 2.50
CA GLY A 368 24.27 -15.93 1.52
C GLY A 368 25.30 -14.79 1.41
N LEU A 369 26.37 -14.87 2.19
CA LEU A 369 27.45 -13.86 2.20
C LEU A 369 28.63 -14.28 1.32
N THR A 370 29.13 -13.35 0.54
CA THR A 370 30.37 -13.47 -0.24
C THR A 370 31.39 -12.45 0.23
#